data_3b1192e4b740b8d055d556d9ad1d660b
#
_entry.id   3b1192e4b740b8d055d556d9ad1d660b
#
_cell.length_a   1.000
_cell.length_b   1.000
_cell.length_c   1.000
_cell.angle_alpha   90.00
_cell.angle_beta   90.00
_cell.angle_gamma   90.00
#
_symmetry.space_group_name_H-M   'P 1'
#
loop_
_entity.id
_entity.type
_entity.pdbx_description
1 polymer ?
#
loop_
_entity_poly.entity_id
_entity_poly.type
_entity_poly.pdbx_seq_one_letter_code
_entity_poly.pdbx_strand_id
1 'polypeptide(L)'
;MNRPIRVLVAKVGLDGHDRGAKIIATALRDAGMEVIYTGLRQTPEMVVNAALQEDVDAIGISILSGAHMTVFPKVLQLMKEKEMNDVLLTGGGIIPDEDMKKLQSMGVGNLFAPGAPTSEIADYIKQWVKKNRNF
;
A
#
# COMPACT_ATOMS: atom_id res chain seq x y z
N MET A 1 -4.53 -12.13 -17.85
CA MET A 1 -5.43 -12.57 -16.80
C MET A 1 -6.61 -11.63 -16.66
N ASN A 2 -7.82 -12.19 -16.45
CA ASN A 2 -9.05 -11.37 -16.49
C ASN A 2 -9.67 -11.09 -15.12
N ARG A 3 -8.95 -11.33 -14.04
CA ARG A 3 -9.45 -10.97 -12.71
C ARG A 3 -9.13 -9.51 -12.38
N PRO A 4 -9.92 -8.86 -11.52
CA PRO A 4 -9.57 -7.51 -11.06
C PRO A 4 -8.27 -7.52 -10.26
N ILE A 5 -7.59 -6.38 -10.27
CA ILE A 5 -6.43 -6.17 -9.39
C ILE A 5 -6.96 -6.08 -7.96
N ARG A 6 -6.32 -6.82 -7.05
CA ARG A 6 -6.69 -6.81 -5.62
C ARG A 6 -5.69 -5.97 -4.83
N VAL A 7 -6.22 -5.03 -4.07
CA VAL A 7 -5.40 -4.11 -3.26
C VAL A 7 -5.83 -4.18 -1.81
N LEU A 8 -4.87 -4.35 -0.92
CA LEU A 8 -5.10 -4.21 0.51
C LEU A 8 -4.78 -2.78 0.91
N VAL A 9 -5.75 -2.09 1.50
CA VAL A 9 -5.55 -0.74 2.04
C VAL A 9 -5.56 -0.83 3.56
N ALA A 10 -4.48 -0.37 4.18
CA ALA A 10 -4.28 -0.49 5.62
C ALA A 10 -3.90 0.83 6.26
N LYS A 11 -4.35 1.04 7.47
CA LYS A 11 -3.94 2.15 8.33
C LYS A 11 -3.11 1.57 9.47
N VAL A 12 -1.81 1.81 9.44
CA VAL A 12 -0.89 1.25 10.43
C VAL A 12 -0.63 2.23 11.55
N GLY A 13 -0.57 1.72 12.78
CA GLY A 13 -0.29 2.49 13.98
C GLY A 13 -1.53 2.77 14.81
N LEU A 14 -1.36 3.63 15.81
CA LEU A 14 -2.41 3.95 16.77
C LEU A 14 -3.31 5.13 16.38
N ASP A 15 -3.00 5.79 15.27
CA ASP A 15 -3.79 6.91 14.76
C ASP A 15 -5.20 6.45 14.42
N GLY A 16 -6.19 7.12 14.96
CA GLY A 16 -7.60 6.80 14.74
C GLY A 16 -8.23 7.49 13.53
N HIS A 17 -7.46 8.23 12.75
CA HIS A 17 -7.95 8.98 11.59
C HIS A 17 -7.84 8.14 10.33
N ASP A 18 -8.96 7.66 9.80
CA ASP A 18 -8.96 6.79 8.63
C ASP A 18 -9.59 7.40 7.38
N ARG A 19 -9.97 8.66 7.41
CA ARG A 19 -10.65 9.33 6.29
C ARG A 19 -9.85 9.23 4.98
N GLY A 20 -8.55 9.49 5.05
CA GLY A 20 -7.69 9.43 3.87
C GLY A 20 -7.63 8.02 3.29
N ALA A 21 -7.49 7.01 4.13
CA ALA A 21 -7.45 5.61 3.70
C ALA A 21 -8.78 5.19 3.06
N LYS A 22 -9.91 5.64 3.62
CA LYS A 22 -11.23 5.33 3.06
C LYS A 22 -11.47 5.99 1.71
N ILE A 23 -11.01 7.22 1.54
CA ILE A 23 -11.10 7.93 0.25
C ILE A 23 -10.31 7.17 -0.82
N ILE A 24 -9.08 6.75 -0.50
CA ILE A 24 -8.25 5.97 -1.42
C ILE A 24 -8.94 4.64 -1.75
N ALA A 25 -9.45 3.94 -0.75
CA ALA A 25 -10.13 2.66 -0.97
C ALA A 25 -11.32 2.82 -1.92
N THR A 26 -12.13 3.86 -1.73
CA THR A 26 -13.27 4.14 -2.61
C THR A 26 -12.82 4.45 -4.03
N ALA A 27 -11.78 5.27 -4.17
CA ALA A 27 -11.25 5.63 -5.49
C ALA A 27 -10.71 4.42 -6.26
N LEU A 28 -10.03 3.51 -5.56
CA LEU A 28 -9.51 2.31 -6.20
C LEU A 28 -10.64 1.36 -6.62
N ARG A 29 -11.69 1.25 -5.83
CA ARG A 29 -12.89 0.49 -6.21
C ARG A 29 -13.55 1.09 -7.44
N ASP A 30 -13.68 2.41 -7.48
CA ASP A 30 -14.26 3.12 -8.63
C ASP A 30 -13.42 2.92 -9.89
N ALA A 31 -12.12 2.67 -9.73
CA ALA A 31 -11.21 2.39 -10.84
C ALA A 31 -11.25 0.91 -11.29
N GLY A 32 -12.13 0.10 -10.70
CA GLY A 32 -12.31 -1.29 -11.09
C GLY A 32 -11.50 -2.30 -10.31
N MET A 33 -10.84 -1.89 -9.25
CA MET A 33 -10.06 -2.80 -8.41
C MET A 33 -10.90 -3.41 -7.30
N GLU A 34 -10.52 -4.59 -6.86
CA GLU A 34 -11.07 -5.22 -5.67
C GLU A 34 -10.25 -4.76 -4.47
N VAL A 35 -10.89 -4.08 -3.53
CA VAL A 35 -10.18 -3.47 -2.39
C VAL A 35 -10.60 -4.16 -1.10
N ILE A 36 -9.59 -4.56 -0.33
CA ILE A 36 -9.77 -5.06 1.03
C ILE A 36 -9.28 -3.97 1.98
N TYR A 37 -10.17 -3.41 2.77
CA TYR A 37 -9.82 -2.40 3.77
C TYR A 37 -9.72 -3.07 5.13
N THR A 38 -8.53 -3.04 5.73
CA THR A 38 -8.29 -3.75 7.00
C THR A 38 -8.82 -3.01 8.23
N GLY A 39 -9.13 -1.72 8.09
CA GLY A 39 -9.51 -0.91 9.24
C GLY A 39 -8.32 -0.25 9.90
N LEU A 40 -8.54 0.27 11.10
CA LEU A 40 -7.57 1.05 11.87
C LEU A 40 -6.62 0.18 12.67
N ARG A 41 -5.56 0.78 13.14
CA ARG A 41 -4.63 0.24 14.16
C ARG A 41 -4.02 -1.10 13.80
N GLN A 42 -3.68 -1.26 12.54
CA GLN A 42 -3.02 -2.47 12.08
C GLN A 42 -1.54 -2.45 12.45
N THR A 43 -0.97 -3.64 12.70
CA THR A 43 0.46 -3.82 12.84
C THR A 43 1.05 -4.28 11.51
N PRO A 44 2.37 -4.12 11.27
CA PRO A 44 2.99 -4.66 10.06
C PRO A 44 2.70 -6.16 9.85
N GLU A 45 2.72 -6.95 10.92
CA GLU A 45 2.43 -8.39 10.88
C GLU A 45 1.00 -8.65 10.43
N MET A 46 0.04 -7.90 10.96
CA MET A 46 -1.37 -8.03 10.58
C MET A 46 -1.57 -7.69 9.10
N VAL A 47 -0.91 -6.64 8.63
CA VAL A 47 -1.00 -6.20 7.23
C VAL A 47 -0.47 -7.28 6.29
N VAL A 48 0.71 -7.81 6.55
CA VAL A 48 1.33 -8.81 5.69
C VAL A 48 0.54 -10.13 5.72
N ASN A 49 0.08 -10.54 6.89
CA ASN A 49 -0.73 -11.75 7.01
C ASN A 49 -2.05 -11.63 6.24
N ALA A 50 -2.72 -10.49 6.33
CA ALA A 50 -3.95 -10.24 5.57
C ALA A 50 -3.68 -10.24 4.06
N ALA A 51 -2.59 -9.60 3.64
CA ALA A 51 -2.21 -9.54 2.22
C ALA A 51 -1.93 -10.93 1.65
N LEU A 52 -1.23 -11.75 2.41
CA LEU A 52 -0.93 -13.13 2.01
C LEU A 52 -2.21 -13.96 1.92
N GLN A 53 -3.05 -13.87 2.93
CA GLN A 53 -4.31 -14.60 3.02
C GLN A 53 -5.26 -14.25 1.88
N GLU A 54 -5.33 -12.98 1.51
CA GLU A 54 -6.21 -12.47 0.46
C GLU A 54 -5.58 -12.52 -0.94
N ASP A 55 -4.32 -12.93 -1.03
CA ASP A 55 -3.59 -13.04 -2.30
C ASP A 55 -3.67 -11.73 -3.10
N VAL A 56 -3.26 -10.63 -2.48
CA VAL A 56 -3.36 -9.33 -3.10
C VAL A 56 -2.20 -9.06 -4.08
N ASP A 57 -2.44 -8.14 -5.01
CA ASP A 57 -1.43 -7.70 -5.97
C ASP A 57 -0.66 -6.49 -5.45
N ALA A 58 -1.27 -5.73 -4.53
CA ALA A 58 -0.65 -4.53 -3.98
C ALA A 58 -1.12 -4.29 -2.55
N ILE A 59 -0.23 -3.68 -1.77
CA ILE A 59 -0.51 -3.22 -0.41
C ILE A 59 -0.33 -1.71 -0.39
N GLY A 60 -1.37 -0.98 0.00
CA GLY A 60 -1.32 0.46 0.20
C GLY A 60 -1.44 0.81 1.68
N ILE A 61 -0.44 1.46 2.23
CA ILE A 61 -0.41 1.84 3.64
C ILE A 61 -0.56 3.34 3.79
N SER A 62 -1.52 3.76 4.61
CA SER A 62 -1.70 5.16 4.97
C SER A 62 -1.05 5.42 6.32
N ILE A 63 -0.16 6.39 6.38
CA ILE A 63 0.57 6.76 7.60
C ILE A 63 0.50 8.27 7.79
N LEU A 64 0.02 8.71 8.95
CA LEU A 64 -0.04 10.14 9.29
C LEU A 64 0.94 10.54 10.38
N SER A 65 1.48 9.59 11.11
CA SER A 65 2.18 9.85 12.38
C SER A 65 3.71 9.94 12.29
N GLY A 66 4.30 9.93 11.11
CA GLY A 66 5.75 9.96 10.98
C GLY A 66 6.44 8.62 11.24
N ALA A 67 5.69 7.55 11.42
CA ALA A 67 6.24 6.21 11.67
C ALA A 67 6.70 5.48 10.40
N HIS A 68 6.72 6.17 9.28
CA HIS A 68 7.00 5.58 7.97
C HIS A 68 8.36 4.86 7.88
N MET A 69 9.40 5.42 8.52
CA MET A 69 10.75 4.81 8.48
C MET A 69 10.85 3.55 9.34
N THR A 70 9.89 3.28 10.20
CA THR A 70 9.81 2.04 10.98
C THR A 70 8.88 1.04 10.30
N VAL A 71 7.73 1.51 9.84
CA VAL A 71 6.67 0.64 9.31
C VAL A 71 7.02 0.06 7.95
N PHE A 72 7.40 0.88 6.97
CA PHE A 72 7.67 0.38 5.62
C PHE A 72 8.81 -0.62 5.56
N PRO A 73 9.96 -0.38 6.22
CA PRO A 73 11.02 -1.41 6.23
C PRO A 73 10.58 -2.70 6.90
N LYS A 74 9.79 -2.63 7.96
CA LYS A 74 9.31 -3.83 8.65
C LYS A 74 8.34 -4.62 7.76
N VAL A 75 7.44 -3.95 7.08
CA VAL A 75 6.52 -4.60 6.14
C VAL A 75 7.30 -5.26 5.00
N LEU A 76 8.30 -4.57 4.43
CA LEU A 76 9.16 -5.14 3.40
C LEU A 76 9.88 -6.41 3.86
N GLN A 77 10.43 -6.38 5.07
CA GLN A 77 11.11 -7.53 5.66
C GLN A 77 10.16 -8.72 5.75
N LEU A 78 8.96 -8.49 6.27
CA LEU A 78 7.95 -9.54 6.42
C LEU A 78 7.50 -10.09 5.06
N MET A 79 7.35 -9.21 4.07
CA MET A 79 7.01 -9.62 2.71
C MET A 79 8.10 -10.51 2.11
N LYS A 80 9.36 -10.18 2.32
CA LYS A 80 10.48 -11.00 1.86
C LYS A 80 10.48 -12.38 2.51
N GLU A 81 10.22 -12.43 3.82
CA GLU A 81 10.13 -13.69 4.56
C GLU A 81 9.00 -14.58 4.04
N LYS A 82 7.94 -13.99 3.52
CA LYS A 82 6.79 -14.72 2.95
C LYS A 82 6.89 -14.89 1.43
N GLU A 83 8.03 -14.54 0.85
CA GLU A 83 8.28 -14.66 -0.59
C GLU A 83 7.29 -13.87 -1.46
N MET A 84 6.87 -12.70 -0.98
CA MET A 84 5.92 -11.82 -1.66
C MET A 84 6.64 -10.77 -2.51
N ASN A 85 7.65 -11.18 -3.28
CA ASN A 85 8.48 -10.26 -4.06
C ASN A 85 7.76 -9.64 -5.25
N ASP A 86 6.67 -10.24 -5.68
CA ASP A 86 5.87 -9.77 -6.81
C ASP A 86 4.63 -8.97 -6.39
N VAL A 87 4.57 -8.58 -5.13
CA VAL A 87 3.48 -7.74 -4.59
C VAL A 87 4.01 -6.32 -4.41
N LEU A 88 3.26 -5.34 -4.90
CA LEU A 88 3.64 -3.93 -4.74
C LEU A 88 3.40 -3.48 -3.31
N LEU A 89 4.39 -2.81 -2.71
CA LEU A 89 4.19 -2.07 -1.46
C LEU A 89 4.25 -0.59 -1.79
N THR A 90 3.15 0.11 -1.57
CA THR A 90 3.05 1.54 -1.79
C THR A 90 2.28 2.17 -0.64
N GLY A 91 2.08 3.44 -0.68
CA GLY A 91 1.32 4.13 0.34
C GLY A 91 1.52 5.62 0.30
N GLY A 92 1.10 6.28 1.36
CA GLY A 92 1.20 7.73 1.42
C GLY A 92 1.02 8.26 2.82
N GLY A 93 1.27 9.54 2.94
CA GLY A 93 1.20 10.27 4.19
C GLY A 93 2.11 11.47 4.15
N ILE A 94 2.32 12.07 5.30
CA ILE A 94 3.26 13.19 5.42
C ILE A 94 4.66 12.60 5.58
N ILE A 95 5.35 12.43 4.45
CA ILE A 95 6.67 11.81 4.40
C ILE A 95 7.63 12.77 3.70
N PRO A 96 8.76 13.14 4.34
CA PRO A 96 9.77 13.98 3.69
C PRO A 96 10.32 13.33 2.42
N ASP A 97 10.66 14.14 1.42
CA ASP A 97 11.20 13.65 0.15
C ASP A 97 12.43 12.77 0.31
N GLU A 98 13.33 13.12 1.23
CA GLU A 98 14.50 12.30 1.56
C GLU A 98 14.12 10.89 1.98
N ASP A 99 13.11 10.80 2.82
CA ASP A 99 12.64 9.52 3.34
C ASP A 99 11.93 8.72 2.26
N MET A 100 11.17 9.39 1.39
CA MET A 100 10.56 8.72 0.24
C MET A 100 11.60 8.06 -0.63
N LYS A 101 12.70 8.77 -0.91
CA LYS A 101 13.81 8.25 -1.72
C LYS A 101 14.48 7.06 -1.05
N LYS A 102 14.70 7.14 0.25
CA LYS A 102 15.30 6.04 1.03
C LYS A 102 14.42 4.80 0.97
N LEU A 103 13.13 4.97 1.21
CA LEU A 103 12.19 3.85 1.18
C LEU A 103 12.12 3.21 -0.21
N GLN A 104 12.12 4.03 -1.26
CA GLN A 104 12.12 3.54 -2.63
C GLN A 104 13.40 2.75 -2.94
N SER A 105 14.55 3.21 -2.44
CA SER A 105 15.81 2.48 -2.63
C SER A 105 15.82 1.13 -1.93
N MET A 106 14.99 0.95 -0.90
CA MET A 106 14.85 -0.31 -0.18
C MET A 106 13.91 -1.30 -0.86
N GLY A 107 13.09 -0.82 -1.80
CA GLY A 107 12.14 -1.67 -2.50
C GLY A 107 10.68 -1.26 -2.39
N VAL A 108 10.38 -0.19 -1.66
CA VAL A 108 9.04 0.38 -1.61
C VAL A 108 8.75 1.06 -2.95
N GLY A 109 7.53 0.96 -3.43
CA GLY A 109 7.12 1.65 -4.64
C GLY A 109 6.94 3.15 -4.41
N ASN A 110 6.29 3.83 -5.36
CA ASN A 110 6.04 5.26 -5.22
C ASN A 110 5.21 5.55 -3.99
N LEU A 111 5.55 6.66 -3.32
CA LEU A 111 4.82 7.13 -2.16
C LEU A 111 4.15 8.46 -2.52
N PHE A 112 2.95 8.67 -1.99
CA PHE A 112 2.12 9.81 -2.37
C PHE A 112 1.91 10.75 -1.19
N ALA A 113 2.08 12.04 -1.44
CA ALA A 113 1.82 13.08 -0.44
C ALA A 113 0.31 13.26 -0.24
N PRO A 114 -0.12 13.83 0.89
CA PRO A 114 -1.52 14.16 1.08
C PRO A 114 -2.01 15.09 -0.04
N GLY A 115 -3.19 14.81 -0.57
CA GLY A 115 -3.75 15.59 -1.66
C GLY A 115 -3.34 15.14 -3.05
N ALA A 116 -2.51 14.11 -3.19
CA ALA A 116 -2.21 13.55 -4.50
C ALA A 116 -3.50 13.08 -5.17
N PRO A 117 -3.66 13.32 -6.49
CA PRO A 117 -4.87 12.85 -7.18
C PRO A 117 -5.02 11.34 -7.09
N THR A 118 -6.23 10.89 -6.74
CA THR A 118 -6.50 9.46 -6.59
C THR A 118 -6.36 8.71 -7.91
N SER A 119 -6.60 9.38 -9.04
CA SER A 119 -6.39 8.80 -10.36
C SER A 119 -4.92 8.44 -10.62
N GLU A 120 -3.99 9.25 -10.13
CA GLU A 120 -2.57 8.95 -10.26
C GLU A 120 -2.18 7.69 -9.46
N ILE A 121 -2.74 7.56 -8.28
CA ILE A 121 -2.50 6.40 -7.43
C ILE A 121 -3.04 5.14 -8.11
N ALA A 122 -4.26 5.20 -8.61
CA ALA A 122 -4.88 4.07 -9.31
C ALA A 122 -4.09 3.67 -10.56
N ASP A 123 -3.70 4.64 -11.37
CA ASP A 123 -2.94 4.39 -12.60
C ASP A 123 -1.57 3.78 -12.29
N TYR A 124 -0.91 4.27 -11.27
CA TYR A 124 0.38 3.73 -10.85
C TYR A 124 0.27 2.26 -10.46
N ILE A 125 -0.73 1.93 -9.65
CA ILE A 125 -0.95 0.54 -9.21
C ILE A 125 -1.24 -0.37 -10.40
N LYS A 126 -2.12 0.06 -11.31
CA LYS A 126 -2.45 -0.70 -12.52
C LYS A 126 -1.22 -0.98 -13.38
N GLN A 127 -0.42 0.03 -13.63
CA GLN A 127 0.78 -0.10 -14.46
C GLN A 127 1.81 -1.02 -13.81
N TRP A 128 2.02 -0.86 -12.52
CA TRP A 128 2.98 -1.69 -11.80
C TRP A 128 2.57 -3.17 -11.84
N VAL A 129 1.31 -3.46 -11.56
CA VAL A 129 0.79 -4.82 -11.51
C VAL A 129 0.86 -5.48 -12.89
N LYS A 130 0.47 -4.76 -13.94
CA LYS A 130 0.57 -5.25 -15.31
C LYS A 130 1.99 -5.62 -15.70
N LYS A 131 2.95 -4.80 -15.30
CA LYS A 131 4.35 -4.99 -15.63
C LYS A 131 5.00 -6.13 -14.84
N ASN A 132 4.60 -6.31 -13.58
CA ASN A 132 5.31 -7.19 -12.66
C ASN A 132 4.58 -8.50 -12.34
N ARG A 133 3.32 -8.64 -12.67
CA ARG A 133 2.52 -9.83 -12.32
C ARG A 133 1.77 -10.46 -13.50
N ASN A 134 2.15 -10.20 -14.72
CA ASN A 134 1.56 -10.83 -15.92
C ASN A 134 0.03 -10.64 -16.03
N PHE A 135 -0.42 -9.43 -15.87
CA PHE A 135 -1.83 -9.10 -16.11
C PHE A 135 -2.11 -8.81 -17.56
#